data_0384ba80a5311da6c827d25217aa6582
#
_entry.id   0384ba80a5311da6c827d25217aa6582
#
_cell.length_a   1.000
_cell.length_b   1.000
_cell.length_c   1.000
_cell.angle_alpha   90.00
_cell.angle_beta   90.00
_cell.angle_gamma   90.00
#
_symmetry.space_group_name_H-M   'P 1'
#
loop_
_entity.id
_entity.type
_entity.pdbx_description
1 polymer ?
#
loop_
_entity_poly.entity_id
_entity_poly.type
_entity_poly.pdbx_seq_one_letter_code
_entity_poly.pdbx_strand_id
1 'polypeptide(L)'
;MFTWIISPPSSLDFFTLLMLFFYYSLGTSLERVWGTYRFNVYIWGGMLITIIAAFLTMGVCYLLFGEVLADEATAKAVFQFGSLMFSTYYINMSIFLAYAITYPEYQILIMFIFPVKVKWMGVIYGILLVVDMIRYFMAGLVHPSYWFAVVAIGASLINFLIFWLNTKRLGHLAPKQIKRRAEFRHQVKEAVKETKAVHKCSICGRTDKDDPTLEFRYCSKCAGTHAYCQDHLFTHEHKK
;
A
#
# COMPACT_ATOMS: atom_id res chain seq x y z
N MET A 1 13.42 27.81 -2.95
CA MET A 1 12.43 26.72 -3.12
C MET A 1 12.63 25.50 -2.20
N PHE A 2 13.83 25.20 -1.70
CA PHE A 2 14.03 24.05 -0.79
C PHE A 2 13.73 24.34 0.69
N THR A 3 13.56 25.60 1.06
CA THR A 3 13.39 26.07 2.44
C THR A 3 12.04 25.67 3.07
N TRP A 4 11.03 25.35 2.26
CA TRP A 4 9.72 24.93 2.75
C TRP A 4 9.73 23.58 3.50
N ILE A 5 10.73 22.72 3.23
CA ILE A 5 10.90 21.43 3.93
C ILE A 5 11.33 21.64 5.38
N ILE A 6 12.08 22.72 5.63
CA ILE A 6 12.71 23.02 6.93
C ILE A 6 11.98 24.18 7.63
N SER A 7 11.01 24.82 6.96
CA SER A 7 10.31 25.98 7.51
C SER A 7 9.49 25.56 8.74
N PRO A 8 9.81 26.05 9.94
CA PRO A 8 9.02 25.75 11.12
C PRO A 8 7.63 26.37 10.98
N PRO A 9 6.61 25.82 11.67
CA PRO A 9 5.30 26.45 11.73
C PRO A 9 5.43 27.87 12.30
N SER A 10 4.63 28.79 11.79
CA SER A 10 4.69 30.23 12.10
C SER A 10 4.47 30.57 13.58
N SER A 11 3.90 29.65 14.36
CA SER A 11 3.73 29.76 15.80
C SER A 11 3.91 28.37 16.44
N LEU A 12 4.61 28.32 17.57
CA LEU A 12 4.73 27.12 18.41
C LEU A 12 3.60 27.09 19.44
N ASP A 13 2.37 27.00 18.96
CA ASP A 13 1.21 26.88 19.82
C ASP A 13 1.02 25.45 20.30
N PHE A 14 0.25 25.26 21.36
CA PHE A 14 -0.10 23.94 21.91
C PHE A 14 -0.67 23.01 20.82
N PHE A 15 -1.51 23.51 19.92
CA PHE A 15 -2.07 22.76 18.80
C PHE A 15 -1.00 22.29 17.80
N THR A 16 0.01 23.11 17.56
CA THR A 16 1.14 22.76 16.69
C THR A 16 1.95 21.60 17.27
N LEU A 17 2.22 21.62 18.59
CA LEU A 17 2.89 20.52 19.27
C LEU A 17 2.05 19.24 19.24
N LEU A 18 0.74 19.35 19.45
CA LEU A 18 -0.18 18.23 19.35
C LEU A 18 -0.19 17.62 17.94
N MET A 19 -0.22 18.45 16.90
CA MET A 19 -0.13 18.02 15.50
C MET A 19 1.18 17.32 15.19
N LEU A 20 2.31 17.84 15.65
CA LEU A 20 3.62 17.21 15.47
C LEU A 20 3.67 15.83 16.14
N PHE A 21 3.18 15.72 17.36
CA PHE A 21 3.07 14.44 18.06
C PHE A 21 2.17 13.46 17.32
N PHE A 22 1.04 13.92 16.79
CA PHE A 22 0.11 13.12 16.03
C PHE A 22 0.76 12.59 14.74
N TYR A 23 1.41 13.44 13.94
CA TYR A 23 2.10 13.01 12.73
C TYR A 23 3.29 12.09 13.02
N TYR A 24 4.00 12.31 14.10
CA TYR A 24 5.06 11.39 14.55
C TYR A 24 4.49 10.01 14.88
N SER A 25 3.38 9.96 15.60
CA SER A 25 2.69 8.71 15.95
C SER A 25 2.18 7.97 14.71
N LEU A 26 1.59 8.70 13.75
CA LEU A 26 1.16 8.12 12.46
C LEU A 26 2.35 7.56 11.67
N GLY A 27 3.43 8.34 11.57
CA GLY A 27 4.63 7.95 10.85
C GLY A 27 5.28 6.69 11.42
N THR A 28 5.49 6.63 12.73
CA THR A 28 6.04 5.45 13.40
C THR A 28 5.14 4.22 13.25
N SER A 29 3.84 4.39 13.27
CA SER A 29 2.90 3.28 13.07
C SER A 29 2.95 2.74 11.64
N LEU A 30 3.05 3.62 10.64
CA LEU A 30 3.21 3.23 9.24
C LEU A 30 4.56 2.54 8.98
N GLU A 31 5.64 3.09 9.55
CA GLU A 31 6.98 2.53 9.43
C GLU A 31 7.06 1.10 9.97
N ARG A 32 6.39 0.81 11.08
CA ARG A 32 6.34 -0.54 11.67
C ARG A 32 5.70 -1.57 10.73
N VAL A 33 4.68 -1.18 9.96
CA VAL A 33 3.98 -2.11 9.04
C VAL A 33 4.65 -2.20 7.68
N TRP A 34 5.12 -1.09 7.14
CA TRP A 34 5.70 -1.03 5.80
C TRP A 34 7.19 -1.36 5.77
N GLY A 35 7.86 -1.20 6.92
CA GLY A 35 9.31 -1.23 7.07
C GLY A 35 9.95 0.11 6.70
N THR A 36 11.09 0.40 7.32
CA THR A 36 11.82 1.67 7.20
C THR A 36 12.14 2.05 5.75
N TYR A 37 12.54 1.08 4.91
CA TYR A 37 12.87 1.35 3.51
C TYR A 37 11.68 1.90 2.71
N ARG A 38 10.52 1.23 2.79
CA ARG A 38 9.33 1.64 2.01
C ARG A 38 8.75 2.95 2.52
N PHE A 39 8.78 3.17 3.83
CA PHE A 39 8.33 4.41 4.43
C PHE A 39 9.19 5.60 3.98
N ASN A 40 10.51 5.44 4.00
CA ASN A 40 11.43 6.48 3.52
C ASN A 40 11.26 6.75 2.02
N VAL A 41 11.13 5.71 1.18
CA VAL A 41 10.86 5.88 -0.26
C VAL A 41 9.55 6.65 -0.50
N TYR A 42 8.52 6.41 0.30
CA TYR A 42 7.25 7.13 0.21
C TYR A 42 7.42 8.63 0.53
N ILE A 43 8.09 8.97 1.63
CA ILE A 43 8.28 10.37 2.05
C ILE A 43 9.19 11.12 1.07
N TRP A 44 10.38 10.57 0.80
CA TRP A 44 11.33 11.20 -0.11
C TRP A 44 10.81 11.25 -1.55
N GLY A 45 10.13 10.20 -1.99
CA GLY A 45 9.46 10.16 -3.29
C GLY A 45 8.39 11.24 -3.40
N GLY A 46 7.55 11.42 -2.37
CA GLY A 46 6.56 12.49 -2.31
C GLY A 46 7.18 13.88 -2.39
N MET A 47 8.26 14.12 -1.65
CA MET A 47 8.98 15.39 -1.70
C MET A 47 9.57 15.65 -3.09
N LEU A 48 10.22 14.67 -3.70
CA LEU A 48 10.81 14.80 -5.04
C LEU A 48 9.74 15.04 -6.11
N ILE A 49 8.62 14.30 -6.08
CA ILE A 49 7.52 14.51 -7.02
C ILE A 49 6.95 15.92 -6.87
N THR A 50 6.79 16.42 -5.65
CA THR A 50 6.30 17.76 -5.39
C THR A 50 7.26 18.84 -5.90
N ILE A 51 8.56 18.66 -5.72
CA ILE A 51 9.59 19.59 -6.23
C ILE A 51 9.57 19.62 -7.77
N ILE A 52 9.57 18.44 -8.40
CA ILE A 52 9.52 18.34 -9.86
C ILE A 52 8.24 18.99 -10.39
N ALA A 53 7.10 18.70 -9.77
CA ALA A 53 5.82 19.27 -10.12
C ALA A 53 5.81 20.82 -10.02
N ALA A 54 6.44 21.37 -8.97
CA ALA A 54 6.57 22.81 -8.78
C ALA A 54 7.38 23.47 -9.92
N PHE A 55 8.53 22.88 -10.30
CA PHE A 55 9.34 23.40 -11.42
C PHE A 55 8.63 23.27 -12.76
N LEU A 56 7.95 22.14 -13.01
CA LEU A 56 7.16 21.95 -14.23
C LEU A 56 6.03 22.98 -14.34
N THR A 57 5.31 23.22 -13.23
CA THR A 57 4.21 24.20 -13.21
C THR A 57 4.74 25.61 -13.46
N MET A 58 5.89 25.97 -12.87
CA MET A 58 6.54 27.25 -13.11
C MET A 58 6.91 27.40 -14.60
N GLY A 59 7.53 26.37 -15.21
CA GLY A 59 7.88 26.37 -16.63
C GLY A 59 6.65 26.52 -17.54
N VAL A 60 5.58 25.76 -17.26
CA VAL A 60 4.33 25.86 -18.01
C VAL A 60 3.67 27.23 -17.86
N CYS A 61 3.69 27.82 -16.65
CA CYS A 61 3.16 29.18 -16.44
C CYS A 61 3.94 30.22 -17.27
N TYR A 62 5.26 30.10 -17.36
CA TYR A 62 6.05 31.00 -18.22
C TYR A 62 5.73 30.81 -19.70
N LEU A 63 5.49 29.58 -20.16
CA LEU A 63 5.18 29.31 -21.56
C LEU A 63 3.77 29.79 -21.97
N LEU A 64 2.77 29.62 -21.09
CA LEU A 64 1.38 29.91 -21.41
C LEU A 64 0.97 31.35 -21.07
N PHE A 65 1.55 31.93 -20.03
CA PHE A 65 1.17 33.25 -19.49
C PHE A 65 2.35 34.24 -19.48
N GLY A 66 3.31 34.06 -20.39
CA GLY A 66 4.53 34.90 -20.46
C GLY A 66 4.25 36.39 -20.55
N GLU A 67 3.22 36.79 -21.28
CA GLU A 67 2.80 38.23 -21.41
C GLU A 67 2.32 38.79 -20.06
N VAL A 68 1.55 38.02 -19.29
CA VAL A 68 1.04 38.42 -17.96
C VAL A 68 2.16 38.45 -16.93
N LEU A 69 3.14 37.56 -17.07
CA LEU A 69 4.31 37.45 -16.19
C LEU A 69 5.46 38.38 -16.61
N ALA A 70 5.33 39.16 -17.68
CA ALA A 70 6.29 40.16 -18.07
C ALA A 70 6.37 41.32 -17.07
N ASP A 71 5.27 41.59 -16.35
CA ASP A 71 5.27 42.53 -15.23
C ASP A 71 5.88 41.86 -13.98
N GLU A 72 6.96 42.42 -13.46
CA GLU A 72 7.75 41.89 -12.33
C GLU A 72 6.87 41.76 -11.06
N ALA A 73 5.99 42.73 -10.81
CA ALA A 73 5.12 42.71 -9.62
C ALA A 73 4.12 41.54 -9.69
N THR A 74 3.52 41.33 -10.85
CA THR A 74 2.57 40.25 -11.12
C THR A 74 3.26 38.88 -11.03
N ALA A 75 4.43 38.73 -11.65
CA ALA A 75 5.23 37.50 -11.58
C ALA A 75 5.58 37.17 -10.14
N LYS A 76 6.06 38.14 -9.36
CA LYS A 76 6.41 37.98 -7.94
C LYS A 76 5.19 37.53 -7.11
N ALA A 77 4.03 38.15 -7.32
CA ALA A 77 2.78 37.78 -6.61
C ALA A 77 2.35 36.33 -6.93
N VAL A 78 2.36 35.95 -8.22
CA VAL A 78 1.99 34.60 -8.68
C VAL A 78 2.90 33.53 -8.08
N PHE A 79 4.24 33.74 -8.14
CA PHE A 79 5.19 32.78 -7.61
C PHE A 79 5.25 32.76 -6.08
N GLN A 80 5.00 33.87 -5.41
CA GLN A 80 4.87 33.93 -3.96
C GLN A 80 3.65 33.12 -3.50
N PHE A 81 2.50 33.30 -4.14
CA PHE A 81 1.29 32.50 -3.88
C PHE A 81 1.55 31.02 -4.17
N GLY A 82 2.18 30.70 -5.32
CA GLY A 82 2.54 29.33 -5.69
C GLY A 82 3.43 28.66 -4.64
N SER A 83 4.40 29.40 -4.07
CA SER A 83 5.30 28.85 -3.03
C SER A 83 4.58 28.48 -1.75
N LEU A 84 3.48 29.16 -1.40
CA LEU A 84 2.65 28.83 -0.25
C LEU A 84 1.82 27.57 -0.49
N MET A 85 1.42 27.30 -1.73
CA MET A 85 0.66 26.10 -2.09
C MET A 85 1.51 24.83 -2.07
N PHE A 86 2.79 24.90 -2.43
CA PHE A 86 3.74 23.80 -2.31
C PHE A 86 4.29 23.70 -0.88
N SER A 87 3.42 23.36 0.07
CA SER A 87 3.78 23.16 1.47
C SER A 87 3.80 21.68 1.84
N THR A 88 4.37 21.37 2.99
CA THR A 88 4.30 20.02 3.57
C THR A 88 2.89 19.56 3.91
N TYR A 89 1.90 20.46 3.84
CA TYR A 89 0.49 20.18 4.15
C TYR A 89 -0.05 19.01 3.34
N TYR A 90 0.09 19.04 2.00
CA TYR A 90 -0.42 17.96 1.14
C TYR A 90 0.33 16.64 1.29
N ILE A 91 1.62 16.70 1.64
CA ILE A 91 2.40 15.48 1.96
C ILE A 91 1.85 14.85 3.23
N ASN A 92 1.63 15.65 4.28
CA ASN A 92 1.04 15.18 5.53
C ASN A 92 -0.34 14.59 5.33
N MET A 93 -1.16 15.19 4.44
CA MET A 93 -2.45 14.65 4.06
C MET A 93 -2.34 13.30 3.37
N SER A 94 -1.38 13.13 2.48
CA SER A 94 -1.15 11.84 1.83
C SER A 94 -0.71 10.75 2.82
N ILE A 95 0.08 11.11 3.83
CA ILE A 95 0.47 10.22 4.94
C ILE A 95 -0.77 9.78 5.73
N PHE A 96 -1.68 10.72 6.02
CA PHE A 96 -2.92 10.38 6.72
C PHE A 96 -3.82 9.45 5.90
N LEU A 97 -3.97 9.68 4.58
CA LEU A 97 -4.69 8.76 3.69
C LEU A 97 -4.05 7.37 3.66
N ALA A 98 -2.73 7.32 3.60
CA ALA A 98 -1.98 6.07 3.64
C ALA A 98 -2.19 5.31 4.95
N TYR A 99 -2.25 6.03 6.07
CA TYR A 99 -2.58 5.48 7.38
C TYR A 99 -4.02 4.94 7.43
N ALA A 100 -4.98 5.68 6.90
CA ALA A 100 -6.38 5.28 6.87
C ALA A 100 -6.63 3.98 6.09
N ILE A 101 -5.86 3.74 5.02
CA ILE A 101 -5.93 2.48 4.27
C ILE A 101 -5.19 1.34 4.98
N THR A 102 -4.10 1.64 5.70
CA THR A 102 -3.31 0.63 6.40
C THR A 102 -4.03 0.13 7.66
N TYR A 103 -4.71 1.04 8.38
CA TYR A 103 -5.40 0.76 9.64
C TYR A 103 -6.89 1.17 9.61
N PRO A 104 -7.73 0.55 8.76
CA PRO A 104 -9.11 1.01 8.52
C PRO A 104 -10.01 0.89 9.75
N GLU A 105 -9.78 -0.11 10.59
CA GLU A 105 -10.62 -0.37 11.78
C GLU A 105 -10.09 0.31 13.06
N TYR A 106 -8.94 0.96 12.98
CA TYR A 106 -8.41 1.70 14.12
C TYR A 106 -9.29 2.89 14.44
N GLN A 107 -9.48 3.16 15.73
CA GLN A 107 -10.31 4.27 16.22
C GLN A 107 -9.41 5.36 16.80
N ILE A 108 -9.62 6.58 16.37
CA ILE A 108 -8.99 7.76 16.94
C ILE A 108 -10.06 8.51 17.73
N LEU A 109 -9.72 8.91 18.96
CA LEU A 109 -10.58 9.74 19.80
C LEU A 109 -10.46 11.19 19.32
N ILE A 110 -11.47 11.67 18.60
CA ILE A 110 -11.55 13.09 18.24
C ILE A 110 -11.93 13.88 19.50
N MET A 111 -11.12 14.89 19.81
CA MET A 111 -11.26 15.71 21.04
C MET A 111 -11.38 14.86 22.32
N PHE A 112 -10.76 13.66 22.34
CA PHE A 112 -10.78 12.71 23.45
C PHE A 112 -12.16 12.17 23.85
N ILE A 113 -13.22 12.48 23.10
CA ILE A 113 -14.60 12.14 23.44
C ILE A 113 -15.19 11.15 22.43
N PHE A 114 -15.03 11.39 21.13
CA PHE A 114 -15.70 10.63 20.09
C PHE A 114 -14.76 9.62 19.41
N PRO A 115 -14.96 8.30 19.60
CA PRO A 115 -14.21 7.27 18.89
C PRO A 115 -14.69 7.19 17.42
N VAL A 116 -13.88 7.67 16.49
CA VAL A 116 -14.18 7.61 15.04
C VAL A 116 -13.20 6.65 14.37
N LYS A 117 -13.72 5.74 13.54
CA LYS A 117 -12.87 4.84 12.76
C LYS A 117 -12.11 5.64 11.71
N VAL A 118 -10.80 5.39 11.63
CA VAL A 118 -9.88 6.11 10.73
C VAL A 118 -10.29 6.02 9.27
N LYS A 119 -10.90 4.90 8.85
CA LYS A 119 -11.39 4.75 7.47
C LYS A 119 -12.41 5.82 7.07
N TRP A 120 -13.33 6.19 7.96
CA TRP A 120 -14.31 7.22 7.66
C TRP A 120 -13.68 8.60 7.56
N MET A 121 -12.71 8.89 8.45
CA MET A 121 -11.93 10.12 8.36
C MET A 121 -11.14 10.18 7.05
N GLY A 122 -10.52 9.07 6.63
CA GLY A 122 -9.80 8.99 5.36
C GLY A 122 -10.70 9.20 4.15
N VAL A 123 -11.91 8.64 4.13
CA VAL A 123 -12.89 8.85 3.06
C VAL A 123 -13.34 10.31 2.99
N ILE A 124 -13.72 10.91 4.13
CA ILE A 124 -14.11 12.32 4.20
C ILE A 124 -12.97 13.22 3.69
N TYR A 125 -11.75 12.94 4.15
CA TYR A 125 -10.56 13.70 3.74
C TYR A 125 -10.27 13.55 2.25
N GLY A 126 -10.39 12.34 1.71
CA GLY A 126 -10.24 12.09 0.29
C GLY A 126 -11.25 12.86 -0.56
N ILE A 127 -12.52 12.90 -0.12
CA ILE A 127 -13.58 13.69 -0.78
C ILE A 127 -13.25 15.17 -0.72
N LEU A 128 -12.83 15.70 0.43
CA LEU A 128 -12.47 17.12 0.56
C LEU A 128 -11.31 17.50 -0.35
N LEU A 129 -10.28 16.67 -0.47
CA LEU A 129 -9.16 16.91 -1.40
C LEU A 129 -9.62 16.95 -2.86
N VAL A 130 -10.54 16.06 -3.26
CA VAL A 130 -11.11 16.07 -4.61
C VAL A 130 -11.94 17.33 -4.85
N VAL A 131 -12.76 17.73 -3.89
CA VAL A 131 -13.57 18.97 -3.97
C VAL A 131 -12.64 20.19 -4.06
N ASP A 132 -11.60 20.27 -3.24
CA ASP A 132 -10.64 21.37 -3.31
C ASP A 132 -9.89 21.38 -4.64
N MET A 133 -9.50 20.23 -5.17
CA MET A 133 -8.87 20.13 -6.49
C MET A 133 -9.82 20.68 -7.60
N ILE A 134 -11.11 20.34 -7.56
CA ILE A 134 -12.10 20.86 -8.53
C ILE A 134 -12.27 22.37 -8.36
N ARG A 135 -12.36 22.88 -7.14
CA ARG A 135 -12.49 24.32 -6.86
C ARG A 135 -11.28 25.10 -7.38
N TYR A 136 -10.05 24.62 -7.10
CA TYR A 136 -8.83 25.26 -7.59
C TYR A 136 -8.69 25.13 -9.10
N PHE A 137 -9.14 24.04 -9.71
CA PHE A 137 -9.19 23.89 -11.16
C PHE A 137 -10.09 24.94 -11.79
N MET A 138 -11.31 25.13 -11.28
CA MET A 138 -12.25 26.15 -11.77
C MET A 138 -11.71 27.57 -11.57
N ALA A 139 -11.10 27.84 -10.42
CA ALA A 139 -10.45 29.11 -10.14
C ALA A 139 -9.21 29.36 -11.03
N GLY A 140 -8.50 28.32 -11.40
CA GLY A 140 -7.33 28.35 -12.29
C GLY A 140 -7.65 28.77 -13.72
N LEU A 141 -8.91 28.58 -14.17
CA LEU A 141 -9.38 29.08 -15.46
C LEU A 141 -9.45 30.62 -15.51
N VAL A 142 -9.58 31.27 -14.35
CA VAL A 142 -9.65 32.73 -14.23
C VAL A 142 -8.29 33.31 -13.83
N HIS A 143 -7.61 32.70 -12.89
CA HIS A 143 -6.31 33.16 -12.36
C HIS A 143 -5.25 32.08 -12.40
N PRO A 144 -4.14 32.28 -13.12
CA PRO A 144 -3.10 31.25 -13.32
C PRO A 144 -2.45 30.75 -12.02
N SER A 145 -2.44 31.57 -10.97
CA SER A 145 -1.84 31.18 -9.66
C SER A 145 -2.49 29.96 -9.00
N TYR A 146 -3.77 29.67 -9.27
CA TYR A 146 -4.46 28.51 -8.68
C TYR A 146 -4.00 27.16 -9.28
N TRP A 147 -3.37 27.16 -10.46
CA TRP A 147 -2.79 25.94 -11.03
C TRP A 147 -1.72 25.34 -10.13
N PHE A 148 -0.99 26.15 -9.38
CA PHE A 148 -0.03 25.64 -8.39
C PHE A 148 -0.69 24.75 -7.31
N ALA A 149 -1.88 25.13 -6.86
CA ALA A 149 -2.65 24.33 -5.89
C ALA A 149 -3.13 23.01 -6.51
N VAL A 150 -3.67 23.03 -7.74
CA VAL A 150 -4.11 21.83 -8.45
C VAL A 150 -2.98 20.84 -8.62
N VAL A 151 -1.79 21.32 -9.03
CA VAL A 151 -0.63 20.48 -9.25
C VAL A 151 -0.06 19.97 -7.94
N ALA A 152 -0.04 20.76 -6.87
CA ALA A 152 0.41 20.34 -5.55
C ALA A 152 -0.45 19.20 -4.97
N ILE A 153 -1.80 19.33 -5.06
CA ILE A 153 -2.74 18.28 -4.64
C ILE A 153 -2.57 17.06 -5.54
N GLY A 154 -2.49 17.24 -6.86
CA GLY A 154 -2.30 16.15 -7.81
C GLY A 154 -1.01 15.37 -7.57
N ALA A 155 0.12 16.05 -7.35
CA ALA A 155 1.40 15.43 -7.04
C ALA A 155 1.34 14.57 -5.76
N SER A 156 0.68 15.08 -4.72
CA SER A 156 0.47 14.35 -3.47
C SER A 156 -0.40 13.10 -3.65
N LEU A 157 -1.51 13.21 -4.39
CA LEU A 157 -2.39 12.09 -4.69
C LEU A 157 -1.71 11.05 -5.60
N ILE A 158 -0.91 11.48 -6.57
CA ILE A 158 -0.13 10.58 -7.44
C ILE A 158 0.86 9.78 -6.61
N ASN A 159 1.62 10.43 -5.71
CA ASN A 159 2.54 9.74 -4.81
C ASN A 159 1.82 8.67 -3.96
N PHE A 160 0.68 9.03 -3.37
CA PHE A 160 -0.16 8.10 -2.62
C PHE A 160 -0.65 6.92 -3.50
N LEU A 161 -1.10 7.20 -4.73
CA LEU A 161 -1.63 6.21 -5.66
C LEU A 161 -0.54 5.24 -6.13
N ILE A 162 0.63 5.74 -6.48
CA ILE A 162 1.81 4.93 -6.85
C ILE A 162 2.14 3.98 -5.70
N PHE A 163 2.20 4.50 -4.49
CA PHE A 163 2.52 3.70 -3.33
C PHE A 163 1.44 2.64 -3.04
N TRP A 164 0.17 3.01 -3.08
CA TRP A 164 -0.96 2.11 -2.85
C TRP A 164 -1.01 0.98 -3.90
N LEU A 165 -0.81 1.29 -5.17
CA LEU A 165 -0.75 0.31 -6.25
C LEU A 165 0.43 -0.66 -6.06
N ASN A 166 1.60 -0.15 -5.70
CA ASN A 166 2.77 -0.98 -5.41
C ASN A 166 2.57 -1.88 -4.19
N THR A 167 1.86 -1.41 -3.18
CA THR A 167 1.64 -2.18 -1.95
C THR A 167 0.59 -3.27 -2.13
N LYS A 168 -0.52 -3.00 -2.83
CA LYS A 168 -1.64 -3.95 -2.95
C LYS A 168 -1.64 -4.81 -4.22
N ARG A 169 -1.21 -4.29 -5.38
CA ARG A 169 -1.30 -5.01 -6.67
C ARG A 169 0.02 -5.54 -7.19
N LEU A 170 1.08 -4.78 -7.07
CA LEU A 170 2.36 -5.15 -7.68
C LEU A 170 3.20 -6.09 -6.81
N GLY A 171 2.94 -6.21 -5.51
CA GLY A 171 3.58 -7.20 -4.66
C GLY A 171 3.38 -8.64 -5.16
N HIS A 172 2.24 -8.92 -5.80
CA HIS A 172 1.97 -10.23 -6.43
C HIS A 172 2.56 -10.39 -7.84
N LEU A 173 2.84 -9.28 -8.51
CA LEU A 173 3.40 -9.21 -9.87
C LEU A 173 4.91 -8.94 -9.89
N ALA A 174 5.54 -8.75 -8.72
CA ALA A 174 6.98 -8.59 -8.65
C ALA A 174 7.67 -9.81 -9.28
N PRO A 175 8.55 -9.62 -10.28
CA PRO A 175 9.16 -10.75 -11.02
C PRO A 175 9.83 -11.78 -10.10
N LYS A 176 10.37 -11.32 -8.98
CA LYS A 176 10.97 -12.17 -7.94
C LYS A 176 9.96 -13.08 -7.23
N GLN A 177 8.72 -12.61 -7.01
CA GLN A 177 7.66 -13.42 -6.40
C GLN A 177 7.02 -14.38 -7.38
N ILE A 178 6.88 -13.98 -8.66
CA ILE A 178 6.39 -14.86 -9.73
C ILE A 178 7.36 -16.01 -9.90
N LYS A 179 8.66 -15.73 -9.96
CA LYS A 179 9.71 -16.75 -10.06
C LYS A 179 9.70 -17.70 -8.86
N ARG A 180 9.65 -17.17 -7.65
CA ARG A 180 9.56 -17.97 -6.41
C ARG A 180 8.30 -18.84 -6.35
N ARG A 181 7.14 -18.34 -6.81
CA ARG A 181 5.90 -19.14 -6.90
C ARG A 181 5.99 -20.22 -7.95
N ALA A 182 6.63 -19.95 -9.10
CA ALA A 182 6.85 -20.94 -10.15
C ALA A 182 7.79 -22.05 -9.67
N GLU A 183 8.90 -21.70 -9.03
CA GLU A 183 9.84 -22.63 -8.41
C GLU A 183 9.17 -23.50 -7.34
N PHE A 184 8.38 -22.88 -6.45
CA PHE A 184 7.62 -23.61 -5.42
C PHE A 184 6.60 -24.58 -6.05
N ARG A 185 5.86 -24.15 -7.08
CA ARG A 185 4.93 -25.04 -7.80
C ARG A 185 5.65 -26.19 -8.49
N HIS A 186 6.84 -25.95 -9.01
CA HIS A 186 7.65 -27.00 -9.65
C HIS A 186 8.12 -28.01 -8.59
N GLN A 187 8.67 -27.54 -7.48
CA GLN A 187 9.09 -28.41 -6.36
C GLN A 187 7.93 -29.24 -5.78
N VAL A 188 6.74 -28.63 -5.61
CA VAL A 188 5.55 -29.37 -5.16
C VAL A 188 5.13 -30.43 -6.20
N LYS A 189 5.16 -30.11 -7.49
CA LYS A 189 4.84 -31.08 -8.54
C LYS A 189 5.85 -32.22 -8.62
N GLU A 190 7.13 -31.94 -8.41
CA GLU A 190 8.18 -32.97 -8.36
C GLU A 190 8.01 -33.84 -7.10
N ALA A 191 7.82 -33.23 -5.93
CA ALA A 191 7.57 -33.95 -4.70
C ALA A 191 6.32 -34.85 -4.79
N VAL A 192 5.25 -34.39 -5.44
CA VAL A 192 4.02 -35.20 -5.68
C VAL A 192 4.27 -36.32 -6.68
N LYS A 193 5.16 -36.12 -7.68
CA LYS A 193 5.57 -37.19 -8.61
C LYS A 193 6.45 -38.24 -7.94
N GLU A 194 7.34 -37.80 -7.03
CA GLU A 194 8.24 -38.67 -6.30
C GLU A 194 7.58 -39.39 -5.10
N THR A 195 6.42 -38.93 -4.62
CA THR A 195 5.67 -39.64 -3.58
C THR A 195 5.30 -41.04 -4.11
N LYS A 196 6.01 -42.04 -3.63
CA LYS A 196 5.62 -43.44 -3.70
C LYS A 196 4.17 -43.52 -3.25
N ALA A 197 3.40 -44.45 -3.84
CA ALA A 197 2.01 -44.70 -3.45
C ALA A 197 1.86 -44.59 -1.93
N VAL A 198 0.96 -43.76 -1.44
CA VAL A 198 0.80 -43.46 0.00
C VAL A 198 0.30 -44.74 0.71
N HIS A 199 -0.50 -45.53 0.02
CA HIS A 199 -1.03 -46.78 0.54
C HIS A 199 -0.75 -47.92 -0.42
N LYS A 200 -0.24 -49.05 0.14
CA LYS A 200 0.02 -50.30 -0.58
C LYS A 200 -0.57 -51.43 0.24
N CYS A 201 -1.42 -52.23 -0.38
CA CYS A 201 -2.00 -53.41 0.29
C CYS A 201 -0.90 -54.43 0.58
N SER A 202 -0.83 -54.89 1.85
CA SER A 202 0.17 -55.88 2.30
C SER A 202 0.00 -57.26 1.73
N ILE A 203 -1.17 -57.58 1.12
CA ILE A 203 -1.45 -58.90 0.52
C ILE A 203 -1.30 -58.86 -0.99
N CYS A 204 -2.09 -58.05 -1.69
CA CYS A 204 -2.11 -58.04 -3.15
C CYS A 204 -1.14 -57.03 -3.79
N GLY A 205 -0.53 -56.15 -3.00
CA GLY A 205 0.43 -55.19 -3.51
C GLY A 205 -0.18 -54.02 -4.30
N ARG A 206 -1.50 -53.99 -4.54
CA ARG A 206 -2.18 -52.85 -5.22
C ARG A 206 -1.98 -51.56 -4.42
N THR A 207 -1.88 -50.48 -5.13
CA THR A 207 -1.62 -49.14 -4.57
C THR A 207 -2.78 -48.21 -4.86
N ASP A 208 -2.87 -47.09 -4.14
CA ASP A 208 -3.80 -46.00 -4.38
C ASP A 208 -3.64 -45.31 -5.74
N LYS A 209 -2.52 -45.55 -6.42
CA LYS A 209 -2.27 -45.07 -7.80
C LYS A 209 -2.78 -46.02 -8.88
N ASP A 210 -2.82 -47.30 -8.57
CA ASP A 210 -3.28 -48.34 -9.53
C ASP A 210 -4.81 -48.29 -9.68
N ASP A 211 -5.50 -48.01 -8.59
CA ASP A 211 -6.96 -47.88 -8.57
C ASP A 211 -7.40 -46.83 -7.52
N PRO A 212 -7.76 -45.60 -7.98
CA PRO A 212 -8.20 -44.53 -7.10
C PRO A 212 -9.50 -44.78 -6.34
N THR A 213 -10.23 -45.81 -6.71
CA THR A 213 -11.52 -46.18 -6.05
C THR A 213 -11.36 -47.10 -4.86
N LEU A 214 -10.16 -47.69 -4.67
CA LEU A 214 -9.86 -48.60 -3.57
C LEU A 214 -9.63 -47.82 -2.25
N GLU A 215 -10.44 -48.12 -1.26
CA GLU A 215 -10.21 -47.66 0.10
C GLU A 215 -9.17 -48.53 0.80
N PHE A 216 -8.18 -47.88 1.43
CA PHE A 216 -7.17 -48.54 2.23
C PHE A 216 -7.38 -48.23 3.70
N ARG A 217 -7.33 -49.27 4.56
CA ARG A 217 -7.43 -49.14 6.01
C ARG A 217 -6.34 -49.91 6.72
N TYR A 218 -5.97 -49.44 7.89
CA TYR A 218 -4.97 -50.06 8.73
C TYR A 218 -5.65 -51.04 9.73
N CYS A 219 -5.04 -52.21 9.91
CA CYS A 219 -5.56 -53.17 10.90
C CYS A 219 -4.96 -52.83 12.29
N SER A 220 -5.87 -52.60 13.26
CA SER A 220 -5.48 -52.30 14.65
C SER A 220 -5.03 -53.53 15.46
N LYS A 221 -5.19 -54.76 14.95
CA LYS A 221 -4.81 -56.02 15.59
C LYS A 221 -3.47 -56.57 15.10
N CYS A 222 -2.97 -56.06 13.99
CA CYS A 222 -1.66 -56.44 13.48
C CYS A 222 -0.51 -55.65 14.18
N ALA A 223 0.57 -56.31 14.48
CA ALA A 223 1.78 -55.62 14.94
C ALA A 223 2.38 -54.82 13.79
N GLY A 224 2.51 -53.47 13.95
CA GLY A 224 3.04 -52.55 12.92
C GLY A 224 1.94 -51.92 12.06
N THR A 225 2.35 -51.01 11.17
CA THR A 225 1.45 -50.23 10.28
C THR A 225 1.28 -50.93 8.94
N HIS A 226 0.33 -51.87 8.86
CA HIS A 226 0.01 -52.59 7.64
C HIS A 226 -1.33 -52.08 7.06
N ALA A 227 -1.25 -51.53 5.83
CA ALA A 227 -2.43 -51.14 5.09
C ALA A 227 -2.99 -52.29 4.28
N TYR A 228 -4.30 -52.42 4.25
CA TYR A 228 -5.05 -53.44 3.50
C TYR A 228 -6.12 -52.74 2.65
N CYS A 229 -6.30 -53.21 1.42
CA CYS A 229 -7.40 -52.75 0.58
C CYS A 229 -8.75 -53.33 1.11
N GLN A 230 -9.85 -52.80 0.64
CA GLN A 230 -11.19 -53.14 1.03
C GLN A 230 -11.43 -54.68 0.93
N ASP A 231 -10.89 -55.35 -0.11
CA ASP A 231 -11.06 -56.80 -0.34
C ASP A 231 -10.31 -57.66 0.70
N HIS A 232 -9.18 -57.16 1.21
CA HIS A 232 -8.29 -57.92 2.09
C HIS A 232 -8.33 -57.44 3.56
N LEU A 233 -9.16 -56.47 3.87
CA LEU A 233 -9.26 -55.94 5.24
C LEU A 233 -9.79 -56.97 6.24
N PHE A 234 -10.72 -57.80 5.80
CA PHE A 234 -11.40 -58.82 6.65
C PHE A 234 -10.91 -60.24 6.44
N THR A 235 -10.11 -60.47 5.40
CA THR A 235 -9.64 -61.81 4.99
C THR A 235 -8.17 -62.08 5.30
N HIS A 236 -7.46 -61.09 5.87
CA HIS A 236 -6.03 -61.22 6.17
C HIS A 236 -5.77 -61.97 7.51
N GLU A 237 -4.71 -62.73 7.58
CA GLU A 237 -4.19 -63.27 8.80
C GLU A 237 -3.45 -62.17 9.61
N HIS A 238 -3.74 -62.08 10.90
CA HIS A 238 -3.13 -61.08 11.75
C HIS A 238 -1.65 -61.39 11.99
N LYS A 239 -0.79 -60.50 11.65
CA LYS A 239 0.65 -60.55 11.94
C LYS A 239 0.88 -60.20 13.43
N LYS A 240 1.49 -61.09 14.20
CA LYS A 240 1.87 -60.90 15.60
C LYS A 240 3.24 -60.22 15.68
#